data_e1cd5730925841d342b47b3e04af0731
#
_entry.id   e1cd5730925841d342b47b3e04af0731
#
_cell.length_a   1.000
_cell.length_b   1.000
_cell.length_c   1.000
_cell.angle_alpha   90.00
_cell.angle_beta   90.00
_cell.angle_gamma   90.00
#
_symmetry.space_group_name_H-M   'P 1'
#
loop_
_entity.id
_entity.type
_entity.pdbx_description
1 polymer ?
#
loop_
_entity_poly.entity_id
_entity_poly.type
_entity_poly.pdbx_seq_one_letter_code
_entity_poly.pdbx_strand_id
1 'polypeptide(L)'
;GFVSSLLIFGNTLFIQYDNNKDPKLIALDVANGNQRWVKNRPGKICWSSPSIAYVNRKPQLILMGNPAITAYDPNSGEQLWQVDCMGGEVCSCPCSIDGVIFGANEYAKLVAINGADGKVLWESSDYLPEVSSPVATKDHLYVATSYGVLAAYDTKTGALAKEHELNVEFYSSPMIVEGKLYLFSNDGKMHIFSTDNEFNLLSSFETGERTMATPAFTDGKIVVRTEKSIYCVAMN
;
A
#
# COMPACT_ATOMS: atom_id res chain seq x y z
N GLY A 1 -6.64 -2.61 19.58
CA GLY A 1 -6.35 -3.94 19.05
C GLY A 1 -5.21 -3.90 18.06
N PHE A 2 -4.66 -5.04 17.71
CA PHE A 2 -3.65 -5.19 16.66
C PHE A 2 -4.37 -5.32 15.31
N VAL A 3 -3.99 -4.53 14.31
CA VAL A 3 -4.73 -4.44 13.03
C VAL A 3 -3.84 -4.63 11.81
N SER A 4 -2.51 -4.39 11.93
CA SER A 4 -1.56 -4.59 10.83
C SER A 4 -1.48 -6.05 10.40
N SER A 5 -1.41 -6.30 9.10
CA SER A 5 -1.15 -7.63 8.57
C SER A 5 0.26 -8.08 8.89
N LEU A 6 0.44 -9.38 9.10
CA LEU A 6 1.75 -9.99 9.28
C LEU A 6 2.46 -10.11 7.92
N LEU A 7 3.78 -9.92 7.91
CA LEU A 7 4.60 -10.07 6.73
C LEU A 7 5.62 -11.19 6.93
N ILE A 8 5.69 -12.13 5.99
CA ILE A 8 6.75 -13.14 5.93
C ILE A 8 7.72 -12.79 4.81
N PHE A 9 9.00 -12.75 5.15
CA PHE A 9 10.08 -12.64 4.17
C PHE A 9 11.21 -13.61 4.52
N GLY A 10 11.50 -14.53 3.61
CA GLY A 10 12.37 -15.68 3.90
C GLY A 10 11.83 -16.50 5.07
N ASN A 11 12.66 -16.73 6.06
CA ASN A 11 12.29 -17.47 7.28
C ASN A 11 11.93 -16.55 8.46
N THR A 12 11.54 -15.30 8.20
CA THR A 12 11.24 -14.31 9.23
C THR A 12 9.81 -13.79 9.09
N LEU A 13 9.07 -13.82 10.18
CA LEU A 13 7.77 -13.19 10.35
C LEU A 13 7.98 -11.82 11.00
N PHE A 14 7.51 -10.76 10.34
CA PHE A 14 7.57 -9.39 10.84
C PHE A 14 6.20 -8.95 11.35
N ILE A 15 6.22 -8.28 12.51
CA ILE A 15 5.04 -7.75 13.20
C ILE A 15 5.27 -6.28 13.48
N GLN A 16 4.52 -5.41 12.80
CA GLN A 16 4.43 -3.99 13.10
C GLN A 16 3.44 -3.81 14.25
N TYR A 17 3.94 -3.71 15.49
CA TYR A 17 3.12 -3.56 16.68
C TYR A 17 3.09 -2.11 17.14
N ASP A 18 2.45 -1.26 16.34
CA ASP A 18 2.31 0.16 16.63
C ASP A 18 1.13 0.41 17.57
N ASN A 19 1.39 1.08 18.67
CA ASN A 19 0.41 1.43 19.69
C ASN A 19 0.90 2.66 20.50
N ASN A 20 0.00 3.24 21.30
CA ASN A 20 0.30 4.48 22.03
C ASN A 20 1.17 4.30 23.31
N LYS A 21 1.57 3.08 23.67
CA LYS A 21 2.27 2.81 24.93
C LYS A 21 3.69 2.31 24.70
N ASP A 22 3.85 1.30 23.85
CA ASP A 22 5.12 0.59 23.66
C ASP A 22 5.19 0.03 22.23
N PRO A 23 5.28 0.91 21.21
CA PRO A 23 5.31 0.50 19.81
C PRO A 23 6.60 -0.24 19.48
N LYS A 24 6.47 -1.35 18.76
CA LYS A 24 7.59 -2.25 18.44
C LYS A 24 7.52 -2.78 17.02
N LEU A 25 8.68 -3.07 16.48
CA LEU A 25 8.88 -3.94 15.34
C LEU A 25 9.48 -5.25 15.84
N ILE A 26 8.80 -6.36 15.58
CA ILE A 26 9.18 -7.68 16.10
C ILE A 26 9.46 -8.60 14.92
N ALA A 27 10.56 -9.33 14.98
CA ALA A 27 10.90 -10.38 14.02
C ALA A 27 10.97 -11.73 14.73
N LEU A 28 10.20 -12.68 14.22
CA LEU A 28 10.14 -14.06 14.72
C LEU A 28 10.62 -15.03 13.65
N ASP A 29 11.18 -16.14 14.09
CA ASP A 29 11.49 -17.28 13.25
C ASP A 29 10.20 -18.01 12.86
N VAL A 30 9.95 -18.19 11.56
CA VAL A 30 8.71 -18.80 11.05
C VAL A 30 8.57 -20.25 11.48
N ALA A 31 9.68 -20.99 11.64
CA ALA A 31 9.64 -22.41 11.92
C ALA A 31 9.27 -22.74 13.38
N ASN A 32 9.63 -21.87 14.33
CA ASN A 32 9.50 -22.17 15.76
C ASN A 32 8.93 -21.03 16.62
N GLY A 33 8.69 -19.85 16.03
CA GLY A 33 8.16 -18.67 16.72
C GLY A 33 9.16 -17.95 17.64
N ASN A 34 10.42 -18.38 17.67
CA ASN A 34 11.43 -17.71 18.50
C ASN A 34 11.72 -16.30 18.00
N GLN A 35 11.89 -15.39 18.94
CA GLN A 35 12.25 -14.01 18.64
C GLN A 35 13.67 -13.96 18.06
N ARG A 36 13.80 -13.43 16.84
CA ARG A 36 15.09 -13.14 16.20
C ARG A 36 15.62 -11.79 16.68
N TRP A 37 14.78 -10.77 16.64
CA TRP A 37 15.09 -9.44 17.17
C TRP A 37 13.79 -8.65 17.44
N VAL A 38 13.94 -7.60 18.24
CA VAL A 38 12.90 -6.63 18.55
C VAL A 38 13.51 -5.23 18.52
N LYS A 39 12.78 -4.26 17.96
CA LYS A 39 13.17 -2.85 17.97
C LYS A 39 12.02 -2.00 18.51
N ASN A 40 12.33 -1.07 19.40
CA ASN A 40 11.41 -0.03 19.79
C ASN A 40 11.26 0.96 18.64
N ARG A 41 10.05 1.46 18.44
CA ARG A 41 9.75 2.44 17.40
C ARG A 41 9.25 3.74 18.02
N PRO A 42 9.59 4.92 17.45
CA PRO A 42 8.80 6.10 17.70
C PRO A 42 7.45 5.91 16.97
N GLY A 43 6.35 6.23 17.64
CA GLY A 43 5.08 6.15 16.92
C GLY A 43 3.86 6.11 17.81
N LYS A 44 2.73 6.17 17.12
CA LYS A 44 1.38 6.05 17.69
C LYS A 44 0.69 4.86 17.09
N ILE A 45 -0.54 4.60 17.50
CA ILE A 45 -1.39 3.58 16.89
C ILE A 45 -1.47 3.81 15.39
N CYS A 46 -1.33 2.73 14.62
CA CYS A 46 -1.29 2.73 13.16
C CYS A 46 -1.94 1.44 12.65
N TRP A 47 -2.57 1.49 11.49
CA TRP A 47 -3.23 0.35 10.83
C TRP A 47 -2.51 -0.11 9.56
N SER A 48 -1.47 0.60 9.15
CA SER A 48 -0.62 0.21 8.02
C SER A 48 0.07 -1.14 8.27
N SER A 49 0.34 -1.86 7.20
CA SER A 49 1.08 -3.13 7.23
C SER A 49 2.48 -2.95 6.64
N PRO A 50 3.47 -3.71 7.13
CA PRO A 50 4.83 -3.66 6.58
C PRO A 50 4.88 -4.18 5.15
N SER A 51 5.84 -3.68 4.37
CA SER A 51 6.15 -4.16 3.02
C SER A 51 7.65 -4.40 2.84
N ILE A 52 8.02 -5.17 1.80
CA ILE A 52 9.42 -5.32 1.36
C ILE A 52 9.63 -4.51 0.08
N ALA A 53 10.65 -3.67 0.09
CA ALA A 53 11.16 -2.98 -1.09
C ALA A 53 12.56 -3.49 -1.45
N TYR A 54 12.86 -3.56 -2.74
CA TYR A 54 14.21 -3.86 -3.21
C TYR A 54 14.88 -2.58 -3.67
N VAL A 55 15.97 -2.21 -3.00
CA VAL A 55 16.79 -1.04 -3.29
C VAL A 55 18.20 -1.49 -3.60
N ASN A 56 18.68 -1.20 -4.82
CA ASN A 56 19.99 -1.69 -5.28
C ASN A 56 20.15 -3.22 -5.08
N ARG A 57 19.08 -3.98 -5.37
CA ARG A 57 18.98 -5.45 -5.19
C ARG A 57 19.05 -5.94 -3.74
N LYS A 58 19.00 -5.06 -2.75
CA LYS A 58 18.97 -5.39 -1.34
C LYS A 58 17.54 -5.20 -0.81
N PRO A 59 17.01 -6.15 -0.05
CA PRO A 59 15.69 -5.99 0.57
C PRO A 59 15.75 -4.99 1.72
N GLN A 60 14.75 -4.16 1.81
CA GLN A 60 14.48 -3.28 2.94
C GLN A 60 13.07 -3.56 3.45
N LEU A 61 12.89 -3.60 4.74
CA LEU A 61 11.58 -3.69 5.40
C LEU A 61 11.07 -2.27 5.62
N ILE A 62 9.99 -1.91 4.93
CA ILE A 62 9.40 -0.58 4.96
C ILE A 62 8.17 -0.58 5.85
N LEU A 63 8.15 0.33 6.81
CA LEU A 63 7.03 0.55 7.70
C LEU A 63 6.54 2.00 7.55
N MET A 64 5.23 2.14 7.45
CA MET A 64 4.57 3.45 7.48
C MET A 64 3.74 3.58 8.75
N GLY A 65 3.84 4.72 9.42
CA GLY A 65 3.11 5.02 10.65
C GLY A 65 3.25 6.50 10.98
N ASN A 66 2.58 6.96 12.03
CA ASN A 66 2.72 8.32 12.51
C ASN A 66 3.90 8.39 13.51
N PRO A 67 4.97 9.22 13.26
CA PRO A 67 5.00 10.32 12.27
C PRO A 67 5.71 9.99 10.95
N ALA A 68 6.20 8.75 10.72
CA ALA A 68 7.22 8.52 9.71
C ALA A 68 7.01 7.30 8.81
N ILE A 69 7.64 7.35 7.64
CA ILE A 69 8.02 6.16 6.86
C ILE A 69 9.45 5.80 7.25
N THR A 70 9.68 4.54 7.61
CA THR A 70 10.98 4.07 8.12
C THR A 70 11.38 2.79 7.39
N ALA A 71 12.63 2.71 6.97
CA ALA A 71 13.23 1.49 6.43
C ALA A 71 14.15 0.82 7.43
N TYR A 72 14.10 -0.51 7.45
CA TYR A 72 14.95 -1.35 8.28
C TYR A 72 15.64 -2.43 7.46
N ASP A 73 16.82 -2.86 7.88
CA ASP A 73 17.41 -4.11 7.41
C ASP A 73 16.57 -5.27 7.97
N PRO A 74 16.00 -6.14 7.11
CA PRO A 74 15.13 -7.22 7.59
C PRO A 74 15.86 -8.28 8.40
N ASN A 75 17.19 -8.41 8.30
CA ASN A 75 17.95 -9.43 9.03
C ASN A 75 18.31 -8.98 10.44
N SER A 76 18.71 -7.72 10.61
CA SER A 76 19.22 -7.17 11.87
C SER A 76 18.21 -6.28 12.60
N GLY A 77 17.20 -5.76 11.89
CA GLY A 77 16.30 -4.73 12.38
C GLY A 77 16.99 -3.37 12.56
N GLU A 78 18.17 -3.16 11.97
CA GLU A 78 18.83 -1.88 11.97
C GLU A 78 18.05 -0.88 11.11
N GLN A 79 17.82 0.33 11.64
CA GLN A 79 17.17 1.39 10.91
C GLN A 79 18.13 1.95 9.85
N LEU A 80 17.71 1.88 8.58
CA LEU A 80 18.47 2.38 7.46
C LEU A 80 18.26 3.88 7.23
N TRP A 81 17.00 4.29 7.25
CA TRP A 81 16.58 5.69 7.15
C TRP A 81 15.18 5.88 7.73
N GLN A 82 14.83 7.14 8.00
CA GLN A 82 13.50 7.56 8.44
C GLN A 82 13.17 8.92 7.84
N VAL A 83 11.91 9.11 7.43
CA VAL A 83 11.38 10.37 6.92
C VAL A 83 10.10 10.70 7.66
N ASP A 84 10.09 11.79 8.40
CA ASP A 84 8.92 12.30 9.13
C ASP A 84 8.01 13.03 8.15
N CYS A 85 7.02 12.31 7.61
CA CYS A 85 6.15 12.77 6.54
C CYS A 85 4.70 12.29 6.68
N MET A 86 4.36 11.59 7.76
CA MET A 86 3.03 11.06 8.01
C MET A 86 2.41 11.70 9.25
N GLY A 87 1.09 11.76 9.30
CA GLY A 87 0.34 12.37 10.39
C GLY A 87 -1.05 11.75 10.55
N GLY A 88 -1.73 12.02 11.66
CA GLY A 88 -3.07 11.50 11.91
C GLY A 88 -3.13 9.98 12.03
N GLU A 89 -4.22 9.41 11.56
CA GLU A 89 -4.44 7.97 11.48
C GLU A 89 -3.88 7.44 10.16
N VAL A 90 -2.94 6.51 10.22
CA VAL A 90 -2.27 5.95 9.03
C VAL A 90 -2.81 4.55 8.76
N CYS A 91 -3.58 4.40 7.68
CA CYS A 91 -4.23 3.15 7.31
C CYS A 91 -3.61 2.50 6.07
N SER A 92 -3.24 3.30 5.06
CA SER A 92 -2.65 2.81 3.83
C SER A 92 -1.27 2.21 4.04
N CYS A 93 -0.87 1.28 3.17
CA CYS A 93 0.45 0.65 3.21
C CYS A 93 1.38 1.30 2.17
N PRO A 94 2.70 1.32 2.41
CA PRO A 94 3.65 1.81 1.43
C PRO A 94 3.77 0.84 0.25
N CYS A 95 4.01 1.39 -0.95
CA CYS A 95 4.40 0.60 -2.13
C CYS A 95 5.77 1.04 -2.63
N SER A 96 6.35 0.28 -3.56
CA SER A 96 7.66 0.60 -4.12
C SER A 96 7.82 0.11 -5.54
N ILE A 97 8.60 0.83 -6.33
CA ILE A 97 9.07 0.44 -7.67
C ILE A 97 10.47 1.02 -7.90
N ASP A 98 11.36 0.24 -8.52
CA ASP A 98 12.71 0.67 -8.92
C ASP A 98 13.52 1.39 -7.81
N GLY A 99 13.35 0.98 -6.55
CA GLY A 99 14.05 1.56 -5.40
C GLY A 99 13.45 2.87 -4.88
N VAL A 100 12.33 3.34 -5.44
CA VAL A 100 11.55 4.45 -4.90
C VAL A 100 10.43 3.90 -4.02
N ILE A 101 10.27 4.48 -2.85
CA ILE A 101 9.24 4.15 -1.88
C ILE A 101 8.15 5.23 -1.92
N PHE A 102 6.90 4.82 -2.02
CA PHE A 102 5.75 5.71 -2.00
C PHE A 102 4.90 5.46 -0.77
N GLY A 103 4.47 6.54 -0.14
CA GLY A 103 3.49 6.51 0.94
C GLY A 103 2.49 7.64 0.80
N ALA A 104 1.26 7.40 1.23
CA ALA A 104 0.19 8.39 1.17
C ALA A 104 -0.71 8.28 2.40
N ASN A 105 -1.18 9.39 2.92
CA ASN A 105 -2.14 9.43 4.01
C ASN A 105 -2.97 10.72 3.96
N GLU A 106 -4.27 10.62 4.21
CA GLU A 106 -5.22 11.72 4.12
C GLU A 106 -4.83 12.94 4.98
N TYR A 107 -4.32 12.71 6.18
CA TYR A 107 -3.95 13.77 7.13
C TYR A 107 -2.48 14.22 7.00
N ALA A 108 -1.82 13.87 5.92
CA ALA A 108 -0.43 14.20 5.69
C ALA A 108 -0.18 14.58 4.24
N LYS A 109 0.42 13.67 3.47
CA LYS A 109 0.80 13.89 2.08
C LYS A 109 0.97 12.56 1.33
N LEU A 110 1.05 12.67 0.01
CA LEU A 110 1.63 11.68 -0.88
C LEU A 110 3.11 12.02 -1.03
N VAL A 111 4.00 11.04 -0.88
CA VAL A 111 5.44 11.25 -0.89
C VAL A 111 6.15 10.15 -1.66
N ALA A 112 7.17 10.52 -2.45
CA ALA A 112 8.15 9.61 -3.02
C ALA A 112 9.51 9.80 -2.35
N ILE A 113 10.11 8.69 -1.92
CA ILE A 113 11.36 8.65 -1.16
C ILE A 113 12.36 7.78 -1.90
N ASN A 114 13.59 8.28 -2.06
CA ASN A 114 14.71 7.46 -2.52
C ASN A 114 15.05 6.42 -1.44
N GLY A 115 14.83 5.16 -1.73
CA GLY A 115 15.09 4.08 -0.78
C GLY A 115 16.56 3.88 -0.40
N ALA A 116 17.50 4.44 -1.15
CA ALA A 116 18.92 4.29 -0.85
C ALA A 116 19.39 5.17 0.32
N ASP A 117 18.79 6.36 0.49
CA ASP A 117 19.23 7.36 1.46
C ASP A 117 18.10 8.04 2.25
N GLY A 118 16.83 7.71 1.96
CA GLY A 118 15.68 8.34 2.60
C GLY A 118 15.38 9.76 2.12
N LYS A 119 16.00 10.21 1.03
CA LYS A 119 15.75 11.56 0.52
C LYS A 119 14.37 11.65 -0.14
N VAL A 120 13.58 12.65 0.24
CA VAL A 120 12.32 12.97 -0.44
C VAL A 120 12.63 13.46 -1.86
N LEU A 121 12.04 12.80 -2.85
CA LEU A 121 12.17 13.14 -4.27
C LEU A 121 11.12 14.17 -4.67
N TRP A 122 9.89 13.93 -4.28
CA TRP A 122 8.75 14.83 -4.47
C TRP A 122 7.64 14.53 -3.46
N GLU A 123 6.73 15.46 -3.30
CA GLU A 123 5.52 15.33 -2.49
C GLU A 123 4.33 16.05 -3.11
N SER A 124 3.11 15.60 -2.81
CA SER A 124 1.85 16.21 -3.20
C SER A 124 0.85 16.17 -2.04
N SER A 125 -0.08 17.11 -2.03
CA SER A 125 -1.21 17.17 -1.09
C SER A 125 -2.55 16.92 -1.78
N ASP A 126 -2.55 16.58 -3.08
CA ASP A 126 -3.74 16.33 -3.86
C ASP A 126 -4.13 14.85 -3.82
N TYR A 127 -5.44 14.57 -3.80
CA TYR A 127 -6.01 13.21 -3.88
C TYR A 127 -5.40 12.21 -2.90
N LEU A 128 -5.43 12.53 -1.61
CA LEU A 128 -4.90 11.66 -0.56
C LEU A 128 -5.89 10.55 -0.18
N PRO A 129 -5.41 9.32 0.01
CA PRO A 129 -6.27 8.19 0.41
C PRO A 129 -6.50 8.17 1.91
N GLU A 130 -7.69 7.79 2.34
CA GLU A 130 -8.01 7.50 3.75
C GLU A 130 -7.52 6.10 4.15
N VAL A 131 -7.90 5.07 3.39
CA VAL A 131 -7.65 3.65 3.70
C VAL A 131 -6.90 2.93 2.58
N SER A 132 -7.24 3.26 1.33
CA SER A 132 -6.69 2.59 0.14
C SER A 132 -5.18 2.78 0.05
N SER A 133 -4.45 1.69 -0.19
CA SER A 133 -3.00 1.74 -0.39
C SER A 133 -2.68 2.07 -1.85
N PRO A 134 -1.69 2.92 -2.13
CA PRO A 134 -1.26 3.21 -3.49
C PRO A 134 -0.60 1.98 -4.14
N VAL A 135 -0.57 1.95 -5.47
CA VAL A 135 0.17 0.96 -6.26
C VAL A 135 0.89 1.64 -7.41
N ALA A 136 2.07 1.16 -7.78
CA ALA A 136 2.90 1.78 -8.81
C ALA A 136 3.25 0.84 -9.95
N THR A 137 3.27 1.38 -11.17
CA THR A 137 4.06 0.90 -12.29
C THR A 137 5.38 1.68 -12.35
N LYS A 138 6.21 1.40 -13.34
CA LYS A 138 7.43 2.18 -13.57
C LYS A 138 7.16 3.66 -13.86
N ASP A 139 6.05 3.95 -14.52
CA ASP A 139 5.74 5.28 -15.02
C ASP A 139 4.67 6.00 -14.18
N HIS A 140 3.74 5.28 -13.58
CA HIS A 140 2.62 5.87 -12.85
C HIS A 140 2.44 5.28 -11.45
N LEU A 141 2.11 6.16 -10.50
CA LEU A 141 1.62 5.85 -9.17
C LEU A 141 0.11 6.11 -9.14
N TYR A 142 -0.67 5.10 -8.74
CA TYR A 142 -2.13 5.17 -8.68
C TYR A 142 -2.59 5.29 -7.24
N VAL A 143 -3.48 6.24 -6.99
CA VAL A 143 -4.05 6.54 -5.67
C VAL A 143 -5.58 6.59 -5.79
N ALA A 144 -6.27 5.81 -4.98
CA ALA A 144 -7.74 5.83 -4.90
C ALA A 144 -8.18 6.50 -3.59
N THR A 145 -9.08 7.47 -3.68
CA THR A 145 -9.58 8.24 -2.53
C THR A 145 -10.91 7.70 -2.02
N SER A 146 -11.24 7.94 -0.75
CA SER A 146 -12.53 7.58 -0.18
C SER A 146 -13.70 8.38 -0.77
N TYR A 147 -13.43 9.51 -1.40
CA TYR A 147 -14.45 10.38 -2.03
C TYR A 147 -14.56 10.20 -3.55
N GLY A 148 -14.00 9.12 -4.12
CA GLY A 148 -14.33 8.67 -5.47
C GLY A 148 -13.42 9.11 -6.60
N VAL A 149 -12.22 9.59 -6.30
CA VAL A 149 -11.21 9.90 -7.31
C VAL A 149 -10.17 8.78 -7.38
N LEU A 150 -9.87 8.33 -8.59
CA LEU A 150 -8.72 7.51 -8.91
C LEU A 150 -7.72 8.35 -9.71
N ALA A 151 -6.61 8.70 -9.08
CA ALA A 151 -5.58 9.58 -9.64
C ALA A 151 -4.33 8.79 -10.05
N ALA A 152 -3.70 9.20 -11.15
CA ALA A 152 -2.43 8.69 -11.64
C ALA A 152 -1.39 9.82 -11.63
N TYR A 153 -0.27 9.59 -10.95
CA TYR A 153 0.86 10.54 -10.87
C TYR A 153 2.07 9.98 -11.61
N ASP A 154 2.82 10.82 -12.26
CA ASP A 154 4.14 10.46 -12.78
C ASP A 154 5.08 10.10 -11.62
N THR A 155 5.65 8.90 -11.63
CA THR A 155 6.47 8.37 -10.53
C THR A 155 7.75 9.15 -10.28
N LYS A 156 8.28 9.85 -11.29
CA LYS A 156 9.57 10.57 -11.23
C LYS A 156 9.40 11.99 -10.74
N THR A 157 8.31 12.65 -11.15
CA THR A 157 8.11 14.08 -10.92
C THR A 157 7.02 14.40 -9.89
N GLY A 158 6.11 13.44 -9.62
CA GLY A 158 4.94 13.67 -8.78
C GLY A 158 3.85 14.51 -9.45
N ALA A 159 4.01 14.81 -10.74
CA ALA A 159 2.99 15.54 -11.47
C ALA A 159 1.73 14.66 -11.65
N LEU A 160 0.56 15.25 -11.43
CA LEU A 160 -0.71 14.60 -11.75
C LEU A 160 -0.79 14.40 -13.26
N ALA A 161 -0.81 13.16 -13.71
CA ALA A 161 -0.89 12.81 -15.12
C ALA A 161 -2.34 12.75 -15.60
N LYS A 162 -3.20 12.11 -14.80
CA LYS A 162 -4.63 11.94 -15.13
C LYS A 162 -5.43 11.55 -13.89
N GLU A 163 -6.73 11.79 -13.94
CA GLU A 163 -7.68 11.42 -12.89
C GLU A 163 -9.00 10.93 -13.46
N HIS A 164 -9.70 10.11 -12.71
CA HIS A 164 -11.07 9.68 -12.96
C HIS A 164 -11.93 9.97 -11.74
N GLU A 165 -12.93 10.82 -11.89
CA GLU A 165 -14.00 11.00 -10.90
C GLU A 165 -15.09 9.96 -11.14
N LEU A 166 -15.21 9.01 -10.22
CA LEU A 166 -16.12 7.87 -10.36
C LEU A 166 -17.37 8.02 -9.49
N ASN A 167 -17.41 9.05 -8.63
CA ASN A 167 -18.54 9.36 -7.73
C ASN A 167 -18.98 8.19 -6.84
N VAL A 168 -18.04 7.35 -6.42
CA VAL A 168 -18.21 6.18 -5.55
C VAL A 168 -17.06 6.11 -4.55
N GLU A 169 -17.27 5.54 -3.39
CA GLU A 169 -16.23 5.41 -2.36
C GLU A 169 -15.29 4.24 -2.66
N PHE A 170 -13.99 4.40 -2.34
CA PHE A 170 -12.98 3.35 -2.42
C PHE A 170 -12.29 3.12 -1.07
N TYR A 171 -12.52 1.93 -0.50
CA TYR A 171 -11.75 1.43 0.65
C TYR A 171 -10.83 0.28 0.24
N SER A 172 -11.15 -0.43 -0.84
CA SER A 172 -10.24 -1.40 -1.44
C SER A 172 -9.02 -0.70 -2.03
N SER A 173 -7.90 -1.38 -2.07
CA SER A 173 -6.69 -0.89 -2.73
C SER A 173 -6.69 -1.29 -4.21
N PRO A 174 -6.20 -0.44 -5.12
CA PRO A 174 -5.97 -0.81 -6.50
C PRO A 174 -4.90 -1.90 -6.59
N MET A 175 -5.07 -2.80 -7.55
CA MET A 175 -4.16 -3.90 -7.84
C MET A 175 -3.75 -3.87 -9.31
N ILE A 176 -2.46 -4.08 -9.59
CA ILE A 176 -1.98 -4.21 -10.97
C ILE A 176 -1.70 -5.67 -11.27
N VAL A 177 -2.42 -6.21 -12.24
CA VAL A 177 -2.27 -7.60 -12.71
C VAL A 177 -2.26 -7.61 -14.22
N GLU A 178 -1.24 -8.22 -14.83
CA GLU A 178 -1.08 -8.34 -16.27
C GLU A 178 -1.24 -7.01 -17.04
N GLY A 179 -0.65 -5.95 -16.50
CA GLY A 179 -0.67 -4.62 -17.12
C GLY A 179 -2.03 -3.89 -17.08
N LYS A 180 -2.97 -4.36 -16.26
CA LYS A 180 -4.25 -3.70 -15.99
C LYS A 180 -4.39 -3.37 -14.52
N LEU A 181 -5.03 -2.25 -14.23
CA LEU A 181 -5.35 -1.83 -12.86
C LEU A 181 -6.79 -2.22 -12.54
N TYR A 182 -6.97 -2.91 -11.44
CA TYR A 182 -8.25 -3.38 -10.91
C TYR A 182 -8.57 -2.64 -9.62
N LEU A 183 -9.75 -2.07 -9.50
CA LEU A 183 -10.21 -1.36 -8.31
C LEU A 183 -11.68 -1.64 -8.04
N PHE A 184 -12.02 -2.06 -6.82
CA PHE A 184 -13.40 -2.19 -6.37
C PHE A 184 -13.88 -0.93 -5.67
N SER A 185 -15.04 -0.46 -6.06
CA SER A 185 -15.79 0.54 -5.29
C SER A 185 -16.66 -0.11 -4.21
N ASN A 186 -17.01 0.67 -3.18
CA ASN A 186 -17.76 0.17 -2.02
C ASN A 186 -19.15 -0.36 -2.37
N ASP A 187 -19.74 0.07 -3.49
CA ASP A 187 -21.01 -0.43 -4.04
C ASP A 187 -20.92 -1.82 -4.68
N GLY A 188 -19.70 -2.39 -4.80
CA GLY A 188 -19.46 -3.72 -5.33
C GLY A 188 -19.20 -3.77 -6.83
N LYS A 189 -18.80 -2.66 -7.41
CA LYS A 189 -18.38 -2.58 -8.82
C LYS A 189 -16.87 -2.62 -8.94
N MET A 190 -16.36 -3.53 -9.76
CA MET A 190 -14.96 -3.55 -10.17
C MET A 190 -14.78 -2.66 -11.40
N HIS A 191 -13.81 -1.79 -11.34
CA HIS A 191 -13.37 -0.96 -12.45
C HIS A 191 -12.00 -1.47 -12.92
N ILE A 192 -11.84 -1.65 -14.23
CA ILE A 192 -10.60 -2.15 -14.83
C ILE A 192 -10.07 -1.08 -15.79
N PHE A 193 -8.86 -0.58 -15.52
CA PHE A 193 -8.21 0.46 -16.30
C PHE A 193 -6.96 -0.06 -17.00
N SER A 194 -6.58 0.58 -18.10
CA SER A 194 -5.24 0.43 -18.67
C SER A 194 -4.21 1.09 -17.73
N THR A 195 -2.96 0.60 -17.77
CA THR A 195 -1.84 1.20 -17.03
C THR A 195 -0.88 1.97 -17.94
N ASP A 196 -1.27 2.20 -19.19
CA ASP A 196 -0.58 3.07 -20.14
C ASP A 196 -0.84 4.56 -19.85
N ASN A 197 -0.26 5.44 -20.68
CA ASN A 197 -0.41 6.89 -20.55
C ASN A 197 -1.85 7.37 -20.78
N GLU A 198 -2.68 6.56 -21.44
CA GLU A 198 -4.08 6.93 -21.71
C GLU A 198 -4.95 6.69 -20.47
N PHE A 199 -4.58 5.76 -19.62
CA PHE A 199 -5.29 5.43 -18.38
C PHE A 199 -6.82 5.32 -18.59
N ASN A 200 -7.23 4.57 -19.59
CA ASN A 200 -8.64 4.44 -19.96
C ASN A 200 -9.35 3.38 -19.12
N LEU A 201 -10.62 3.64 -18.81
CA LEU A 201 -11.52 2.59 -18.29
C LEU A 201 -11.78 1.57 -19.42
N LEU A 202 -11.31 0.36 -19.22
CA LEU A 202 -11.42 -0.74 -20.21
C LEU A 202 -12.74 -1.49 -20.07
N SER A 203 -13.13 -1.81 -18.83
CA SER A 203 -14.36 -2.53 -18.53
C SER A 203 -14.76 -2.37 -17.07
N SER A 204 -15.95 -2.82 -16.73
CA SER A 204 -16.42 -2.92 -15.36
C SER A 204 -17.24 -4.18 -15.14
N PHE A 205 -17.28 -4.65 -13.91
CA PHE A 205 -18.03 -5.82 -13.47
C PHE A 205 -18.74 -5.50 -12.15
N GLU A 206 -19.98 -5.93 -11.99
CA GLU A 206 -20.78 -5.68 -10.78
C GLU A 206 -21.10 -6.99 -10.05
N THR A 207 -20.85 -7.02 -8.75
CA THR A 207 -21.24 -8.17 -7.91
C THR A 207 -22.66 -8.06 -7.42
N GLY A 208 -23.23 -6.85 -7.40
CA GLY A 208 -24.54 -6.56 -6.81
C GLY A 208 -24.52 -6.52 -5.28
N GLU A 209 -23.37 -6.62 -4.66
CA GLU A 209 -23.18 -6.62 -3.21
C GLU A 209 -22.03 -5.67 -2.82
N ARG A 210 -22.17 -4.95 -1.73
CA ARG A 210 -21.11 -4.07 -1.21
C ARG A 210 -19.84 -4.84 -0.88
N THR A 211 -18.70 -4.21 -1.11
CA THR A 211 -17.39 -4.70 -0.69
C THR A 211 -16.46 -3.56 -0.29
N MET A 212 -15.65 -3.79 0.74
CA MET A 212 -14.52 -2.94 1.12
C MET A 212 -13.19 -3.69 0.99
N ALA A 213 -13.23 -4.94 0.48
CA ALA A 213 -12.07 -5.80 0.42
C ALA A 213 -11.33 -5.62 -0.91
N THR A 214 -10.02 -5.54 -0.82
CA THR A 214 -9.14 -5.67 -1.98
C THR A 214 -9.25 -7.09 -2.55
N PRO A 215 -9.44 -7.28 -3.87
CA PRO A 215 -9.52 -8.59 -4.48
C PRO A 215 -8.17 -9.32 -4.42
N ALA A 216 -8.21 -10.64 -4.40
CA ALA A 216 -7.04 -11.49 -4.56
C ALA A 216 -6.98 -12.07 -5.97
N PHE A 217 -5.77 -12.21 -6.51
CA PHE A 217 -5.52 -12.76 -7.83
C PHE A 217 -4.64 -14.00 -7.73
N THR A 218 -5.05 -15.08 -8.34
CA THR A 218 -4.30 -16.35 -8.35
C THR A 218 -4.70 -17.21 -9.55
N ASP A 219 -3.72 -17.80 -10.22
CA ASP A 219 -3.91 -18.81 -11.29
C ASP A 219 -4.98 -18.44 -12.33
N GLY A 220 -4.94 -17.21 -12.84
CA GLY A 220 -5.92 -16.71 -13.82
C GLY A 220 -7.32 -16.50 -13.25
N LYS A 221 -7.45 -16.32 -11.94
CA LYS A 221 -8.71 -16.08 -11.26
C LYS A 221 -8.66 -14.84 -10.39
N ILE A 222 -9.82 -14.21 -10.22
CA ILE A 222 -10.05 -13.12 -9.30
C ILE A 222 -10.97 -13.65 -8.19
N VAL A 223 -10.52 -13.53 -6.93
CA VAL A 223 -11.33 -13.88 -5.77
C VAL A 223 -11.74 -12.60 -5.07
N VAL A 224 -13.04 -12.40 -4.92
CA VAL A 224 -13.65 -11.22 -4.32
C VAL A 224 -14.50 -11.62 -3.12
N ARG A 225 -14.27 -10.98 -1.98
CA ARG A 225 -15.13 -11.10 -0.80
C ARG A 225 -16.05 -9.88 -0.74
N THR A 226 -17.34 -10.11 -0.72
CA THR A 226 -18.37 -9.11 -0.50
C THR A 226 -18.99 -9.25 0.91
N GLU A 227 -20.02 -8.48 1.22
CA GLU A 227 -20.72 -8.58 2.52
C GLU A 227 -21.36 -9.96 2.76
N LYS A 228 -21.80 -10.64 1.70
CA LYS A 228 -22.57 -11.90 1.82
C LYS A 228 -21.93 -13.08 1.14
N SER A 229 -21.03 -12.86 0.19
CA SER A 229 -20.54 -13.88 -0.74
C SER A 229 -19.02 -13.85 -0.91
N ILE A 230 -18.48 -14.96 -1.40
CA ILE A 230 -17.15 -15.02 -2.00
C ILE A 230 -17.33 -15.43 -3.47
N TYR A 231 -16.88 -14.58 -4.38
CA TYR A 231 -16.88 -14.82 -5.82
C TYR A 231 -15.50 -15.29 -6.26
N CYS A 232 -15.49 -16.25 -7.18
CA CYS A 232 -14.29 -16.65 -7.91
C CYS A 232 -14.60 -16.56 -9.41
N VAL A 233 -13.95 -15.62 -10.08
CA VAL A 233 -14.16 -15.30 -11.50
C VAL A 233 -12.90 -15.64 -12.27
N ALA A 234 -13.02 -16.34 -13.42
CA ALA A 234 -11.89 -16.58 -14.31
C ALA A 234 -11.55 -15.28 -15.07
N MET A 235 -10.26 -15.00 -15.22
CA MET A 235 -9.77 -13.97 -16.14
C MET A 235 -9.69 -14.61 -17.54
N ASN A 236 -10.41 -14.06 -18.52
CA ASN A 236 -10.37 -14.48 -19.92
C ASN A 236 -9.42 -13.57 -20.71
#